data_5dc174307d111af5a41edc6b04886bcc
#
_entry.id   5dc174307d111af5a41edc6b04886bcc
#
_cell.length_a   1.000
_cell.length_b   1.000
_cell.length_c   1.000
_cell.angle_alpha   90.00
_cell.angle_beta   90.00
_cell.angle_gamma   90.00
#
_symmetry.space_group_name_H-M   'P 1'
#
loop_
_entity.id
_entity.type
_entity.pdbx_description
1 polymer ?
#
loop_
_entity_poly.entity_id
_entity_poly.type
_entity_poly.pdbx_seq_one_letter_code
_entity_poly.pdbx_strand_id
1 'polypeptide(L)'
;LRAETYVDALNEGLFDKDILAILDKHGMTVTEVEYIVQWAEEHRSYEQKYKEQMCFHMCELFDVKQINCGLMENYSVEYTAQKLRELCQRAGKYIIGVEPMPYSGIPNLQKGWEVVKASGCENAMLILDTWHWVRANQPIDLDVIKDIPADKIVSIQINDVWDRPYAKSILR
;
A
#
# COMPACT_ATOMS: atom_id res chain seq x y z
N LEU A 1 -8.05 -6.62 -1.90
CA LEU A 1 -9.19 -6.58 -0.96
C LEU A 1 -8.82 -5.74 0.26
N ARG A 2 -9.72 -4.83 0.68
CA ARG A 2 -9.50 -3.96 1.84
C ARG A 2 -9.86 -4.63 3.15
N ALA A 3 -9.08 -4.36 4.19
CA ALA A 3 -9.33 -4.89 5.53
C ALA A 3 -10.68 -4.43 6.10
N GLU A 4 -11.11 -3.19 5.80
CA GLU A 4 -12.43 -2.70 6.20
C GLU A 4 -13.55 -3.54 5.59
N THR A 5 -13.50 -3.81 4.29
CA THR A 5 -14.52 -4.61 3.60
C THR A 5 -14.60 -6.05 4.18
N TYR A 6 -13.44 -6.61 4.52
CA TYR A 6 -13.40 -7.92 5.17
C TYR A 6 -14.04 -7.88 6.57
N VAL A 7 -13.69 -6.88 7.39
CA VAL A 7 -14.26 -6.71 8.73
C VAL A 7 -15.77 -6.43 8.68
N ASP A 8 -16.23 -5.64 7.70
CA ASP A 8 -17.67 -5.40 7.50
C ASP A 8 -18.40 -6.70 7.18
N ALA A 9 -17.85 -7.55 6.34
CA ALA A 9 -18.43 -8.87 6.03
C ALA A 9 -18.53 -9.77 7.29
N LEU A 10 -17.51 -9.76 8.16
CA LEU A 10 -17.58 -10.46 9.45
C LEU A 10 -18.67 -9.90 10.36
N ASN A 11 -18.81 -8.57 10.42
CA ASN A 11 -19.85 -7.89 11.21
C ASN A 11 -21.27 -8.18 10.69
N GLU A 12 -21.41 -8.44 9.40
CA GLU A 12 -22.67 -8.90 8.78
C GLU A 12 -22.97 -10.38 9.03
N GLY A 13 -22.08 -11.08 9.73
CA GLY A 13 -22.29 -12.48 10.15
C GLY A 13 -21.67 -13.53 9.23
N LEU A 14 -20.86 -13.13 8.26
CA LEU A 14 -20.05 -14.06 7.47
C LEU A 14 -18.83 -14.51 8.28
N PHE A 15 -18.39 -15.74 8.02
CA PHE A 15 -17.14 -16.29 8.54
C PHE A 15 -16.13 -16.45 7.40
N ASP A 16 -14.87 -16.66 7.74
CA ASP A 16 -13.79 -16.89 6.76
C ASP A 16 -14.17 -17.93 5.68
N LYS A 17 -14.75 -19.04 6.13
CA LYS A 17 -15.22 -20.11 5.24
C LYS A 17 -16.29 -19.66 4.25
N ASP A 18 -17.16 -18.72 4.66
CA ASP A 18 -18.25 -18.22 3.81
C ASP A 18 -17.68 -17.27 2.75
N ILE A 19 -16.72 -16.44 3.15
CA ILE A 19 -16.00 -15.52 2.24
C ILE A 19 -15.21 -16.33 1.20
N LEU A 20 -14.47 -17.37 1.64
CA LEU A 20 -13.73 -18.26 0.74
C LEU A 20 -14.68 -18.97 -0.24
N ALA A 21 -15.84 -19.46 0.25
CA ALA A 21 -16.85 -20.12 -0.58
C ALA A 21 -17.46 -19.16 -1.62
N ILE A 22 -17.65 -17.88 -1.28
CA ILE A 22 -18.13 -16.86 -2.21
C ILE A 22 -17.10 -16.62 -3.31
N LEU A 23 -15.83 -16.45 -2.96
CA LEU A 23 -14.75 -16.25 -3.92
C LEU A 23 -14.64 -17.45 -4.88
N ASP A 24 -14.63 -18.67 -4.35
CA ASP A 24 -14.56 -19.91 -5.14
C ASP A 24 -15.76 -20.03 -6.08
N LYS A 25 -16.98 -19.82 -5.58
CA LYS A 25 -18.22 -19.84 -6.38
C LYS A 25 -18.18 -18.90 -7.58
N HIS A 26 -17.49 -17.76 -7.44
CA HIS A 26 -17.39 -16.76 -8.50
C HIS A 26 -16.08 -16.82 -9.29
N GLY A 27 -15.23 -17.81 -9.03
CA GLY A 27 -13.92 -17.96 -9.67
C GLY A 27 -12.98 -16.76 -9.42
N MET A 28 -13.09 -16.16 -8.24
CA MET A 28 -12.31 -14.97 -7.86
C MET A 28 -11.17 -15.36 -6.94
N THR A 29 -10.04 -14.66 -7.10
CA THR A 29 -8.88 -14.74 -6.20
C THR A 29 -8.52 -13.37 -5.69
N VAL A 30 -8.04 -13.31 -4.44
CA VAL A 30 -7.47 -12.07 -3.88
C VAL A 30 -5.99 -12.05 -4.25
N THR A 31 -5.51 -10.99 -4.88
CA THR A 31 -4.12 -10.84 -5.32
C THR A 31 -3.30 -9.95 -4.39
N GLU A 32 -3.96 -9.00 -3.73
CA GLU A 32 -3.33 -8.06 -2.80
C GLU A 32 -4.29 -7.68 -1.67
N VAL A 33 -3.75 -7.36 -0.51
CA VAL A 33 -4.50 -6.91 0.67
C VAL A 33 -4.20 -5.43 0.91
N GLU A 34 -5.23 -4.66 1.25
CA GLU A 34 -5.15 -3.23 1.54
C GLU A 34 -5.89 -2.90 2.85
N TYR A 35 -5.57 -1.92 3.57
CA TYR A 35 -4.51 -0.93 3.34
C TYR A 35 -3.93 -0.53 4.69
N ILE A 36 -2.61 -0.58 4.87
CA ILE A 36 -1.99 -0.17 6.14
C ILE A 36 -1.62 1.31 6.04
N VAL A 37 -2.16 2.14 6.94
CA VAL A 37 -1.80 3.54 7.15
C VAL A 37 -1.30 3.75 8.57
N GLN A 38 -0.73 4.93 8.83
CA GLN A 38 -0.30 5.32 10.19
C GLN A 38 0.72 4.37 10.84
N TRP A 39 1.43 3.62 10.00
CA TRP A 39 2.43 2.65 10.44
C TRP A 39 3.72 3.31 10.97
N ALA A 40 3.94 4.59 10.64
CA ALA A 40 5.09 5.37 11.07
C ALA A 40 4.88 6.14 12.38
N GLU A 41 3.67 6.16 12.92
CA GLU A 41 3.40 6.80 14.21
C GLU A 41 4.15 6.11 15.36
N GLU A 42 4.70 6.91 16.27
CA GLU A 42 5.44 6.39 17.42
C GLU A 42 4.51 5.65 18.40
N HIS A 43 3.31 6.21 18.61
CA HIS A 43 2.29 5.67 19.51
C HIS A 43 1.05 5.25 18.74
N ARG A 44 1.08 4.05 18.19
CA ARG A 44 -0.04 3.50 17.43
C ARG A 44 -1.17 3.06 18.35
N SER A 45 -2.41 3.43 18.00
CA SER A 45 -3.62 3.01 18.73
C SER A 45 -3.88 1.51 18.60
N TYR A 46 -4.80 1.01 19.44
CA TYR A 46 -5.27 -0.39 19.33
C TYR A 46 -5.89 -0.66 17.95
N GLU A 47 -6.72 0.26 17.45
CA GLU A 47 -7.40 0.12 16.17
C GLU A 47 -6.40 0.03 14.99
N GLN A 48 -5.37 0.89 14.98
CA GLN A 48 -4.31 0.86 13.97
C GLN A 48 -3.55 -0.48 13.97
N LYS A 49 -3.23 -1.01 15.16
CA LYS A 49 -2.58 -2.31 15.31
C LYS A 49 -3.49 -3.45 14.90
N TYR A 50 -4.77 -3.38 15.26
CA TYR A 50 -5.77 -4.37 14.89
C TYR A 50 -5.93 -4.44 13.37
N LYS A 51 -6.05 -3.30 12.70
CA LYS A 51 -6.14 -3.22 11.23
C LYS A 51 -4.91 -3.84 10.54
N GLU A 52 -3.72 -3.58 11.04
CA GLU A 52 -2.49 -4.21 10.54
C GLU A 52 -2.54 -5.74 10.72
N GLN A 53 -2.99 -6.23 11.87
CA GLN A 53 -3.16 -7.65 12.11
C GLN A 53 -4.21 -8.29 11.21
N MET A 54 -5.31 -7.58 10.90
CA MET A 54 -6.30 -8.05 9.94
C MET A 54 -5.70 -8.19 8.54
N CYS A 55 -4.85 -7.27 8.11
CA CYS A 55 -4.14 -7.43 6.84
C CYS A 55 -3.28 -8.70 6.82
N PHE A 56 -2.56 -8.99 7.91
CA PHE A 56 -1.76 -10.22 8.02
C PHE A 56 -2.63 -11.48 8.03
N HIS A 57 -3.75 -11.46 8.76
CA HIS A 57 -4.72 -12.55 8.77
C HIS A 57 -5.29 -12.81 7.37
N MET A 58 -5.70 -11.76 6.66
CA MET A 58 -6.21 -11.86 5.30
C MET A 58 -5.17 -12.43 4.33
N CYS A 59 -3.91 -12.05 4.48
CA CYS A 59 -2.84 -12.62 3.68
C CYS A 59 -2.69 -14.13 3.89
N GLU A 60 -2.80 -14.59 5.13
CA GLU A 60 -2.77 -16.03 5.45
C GLU A 60 -4.02 -16.74 4.91
N LEU A 61 -5.20 -16.15 5.12
CA LEU A 61 -6.49 -16.73 4.72
C LEU A 61 -6.61 -16.90 3.20
N PHE A 62 -6.16 -15.90 2.42
CA PHE A 62 -6.32 -15.87 0.97
C PHE A 62 -5.06 -16.29 0.21
N ASP A 63 -4.00 -16.74 0.90
CA ASP A 63 -2.67 -17.06 0.34
C ASP A 63 -2.08 -15.89 -0.48
N VAL A 64 -2.23 -14.66 0.02
CA VAL A 64 -1.71 -13.45 -0.59
C VAL A 64 -0.35 -13.10 0.00
N LYS A 65 0.57 -12.64 -0.84
CA LYS A 65 1.92 -12.27 -0.40
C LYS A 65 2.14 -10.77 -0.26
N GLN A 66 1.24 -9.95 -0.80
CA GLN A 66 1.39 -8.51 -0.90
C GLN A 66 0.39 -7.77 -0.01
N ILE A 67 0.91 -6.82 0.75
CA ILE A 67 0.12 -5.86 1.54
C ILE A 67 0.48 -4.46 1.09
N ASN A 68 -0.52 -3.69 0.69
CA ASN A 68 -0.35 -2.30 0.28
C ASN A 68 -0.37 -1.36 1.47
N CYS A 69 0.53 -0.39 1.48
CA CYS A 69 0.57 0.63 2.53
C CYS A 69 0.83 2.03 1.97
N GLY A 70 0.31 3.03 2.66
CA GLY A 70 0.58 4.44 2.42
C GLY A 70 0.90 5.17 3.71
N LEU A 71 1.38 6.39 3.60
CA LEU A 71 1.75 7.22 4.72
C LEU A 71 1.20 8.63 4.52
N MET A 72 0.25 9.04 5.35
CA MET A 72 -0.38 10.35 5.21
C MET A 72 0.46 11.47 5.84
N GLU A 73 1.17 11.17 6.92
CA GLU A 73 2.00 12.08 7.68
C GLU A 73 3.34 12.33 6.98
N ASN A 74 3.83 13.57 7.05
CA ASN A 74 5.10 13.94 6.43
C ASN A 74 6.26 13.87 7.45
N TYR A 75 7.15 12.90 7.21
CA TYR A 75 8.38 12.72 7.99
C TYR A 75 9.62 12.81 7.07
N SER A 76 10.81 12.84 7.69
CA SER A 76 12.06 12.70 6.94
C SER A 76 12.19 11.32 6.31
N VAL A 77 13.00 11.19 5.26
CA VAL A 77 13.27 9.92 4.60
C VAL A 77 13.85 8.91 5.60
N GLU A 78 14.78 9.34 6.44
CA GLU A 78 15.46 8.48 7.41
C GLU A 78 14.49 7.91 8.45
N TYR A 79 13.61 8.76 9.00
CA TYR A 79 12.59 8.32 9.96
C TYR A 79 11.60 7.38 9.29
N THR A 80 11.10 7.74 8.11
CA THR A 80 10.16 6.92 7.35
C THR A 80 10.77 5.56 7.01
N ALA A 81 12.01 5.52 6.58
CA ALA A 81 12.74 4.29 6.26
C ALA A 81 12.94 3.39 7.50
N GLN A 82 13.24 4.00 8.66
CA GLN A 82 13.32 3.26 9.93
C GLN A 82 11.97 2.62 10.27
N LYS A 83 10.87 3.38 10.17
CA LYS A 83 9.53 2.87 10.46
C LYS A 83 9.06 1.83 9.44
N LEU A 84 9.43 1.98 8.17
CA LEU A 84 9.19 0.97 7.16
C LEU A 84 9.93 -0.34 7.49
N ARG A 85 11.16 -0.26 7.98
CA ARG A 85 11.91 -1.44 8.44
C ARG A 85 11.18 -2.14 9.58
N GLU A 86 10.66 -1.39 10.55
CA GLU A 86 9.88 -1.95 11.66
C GLU A 86 8.60 -2.64 11.15
N LEU A 87 7.90 -2.05 10.16
CA LEU A 87 6.73 -2.66 9.52
C LEU A 87 7.12 -3.94 8.76
N CYS A 88 8.18 -3.91 7.98
CA CYS A 88 8.67 -5.07 7.22
C CYS A 88 9.07 -6.24 8.15
N GLN A 89 9.65 -5.94 9.31
CA GLN A 89 9.97 -6.95 10.32
C GLN A 89 8.69 -7.60 10.89
N ARG A 90 7.66 -6.79 11.19
CA ARG A 90 6.36 -7.32 11.65
C ARG A 90 5.64 -8.13 10.57
N ALA A 91 5.75 -7.70 9.32
CA ALA A 91 5.15 -8.39 8.17
C ALA A 91 5.83 -9.73 7.84
N GLY A 92 7.10 -9.90 8.23
CA GLY A 92 7.84 -11.16 8.07
C GLY A 92 7.95 -11.60 6.62
N LYS A 93 7.21 -12.64 6.25
CA LYS A 93 7.22 -13.22 4.88
C LYS A 93 6.47 -12.41 3.83
N TYR A 94 5.66 -11.43 4.25
CA TYR A 94 4.83 -10.66 3.33
C TYR A 94 5.59 -9.48 2.75
N ILE A 95 5.29 -9.18 1.50
CA ILE A 95 5.80 -8.00 0.80
C ILE A 95 4.98 -6.78 1.25
N ILE A 96 5.67 -5.70 1.59
CA ILE A 96 5.07 -4.40 1.85
C ILE A 96 5.22 -3.53 0.61
N GLY A 97 4.10 -3.34 -0.09
CA GLY A 97 4.00 -2.45 -1.24
C GLY A 97 3.73 -1.02 -0.78
N VAL A 98 4.72 -0.16 -0.88
CA VAL A 98 4.59 1.27 -0.56
C VAL A 98 3.99 1.99 -1.75
N GLU A 99 2.86 2.66 -1.55
CA GLU A 99 2.16 3.43 -2.58
C GLU A 99 2.42 4.93 -2.40
N PRO A 100 3.21 5.56 -3.29
CA PRO A 100 3.35 7.01 -3.31
C PRO A 100 2.09 7.69 -3.82
N MET A 101 1.60 8.71 -3.09
CA MET A 101 0.39 9.45 -3.42
C MET A 101 0.64 10.96 -3.30
N PRO A 102 0.23 11.80 -4.27
CA PRO A 102 0.57 13.24 -4.31
C PRO A 102 0.18 14.04 -3.07
N TYR A 103 -0.83 13.55 -2.33
CA TYR A 103 -1.41 14.19 -1.14
C TYR A 103 -0.93 13.55 0.17
N SER A 104 0.08 12.70 0.11
CA SER A 104 0.57 11.92 1.24
C SER A 104 1.98 12.33 1.70
N GLY A 105 2.45 11.71 2.78
CA GLY A 105 3.81 11.89 3.27
C GLY A 105 4.89 11.30 2.35
N ILE A 106 4.49 10.43 1.40
CA ILE A 106 5.34 9.92 0.31
C ILE A 106 4.71 10.39 -1.01
N PRO A 107 4.96 11.64 -1.44
CA PRO A 107 4.16 12.29 -2.48
C PRO A 107 4.48 11.85 -3.91
N ASN A 108 5.58 11.15 -4.14
CA ASN A 108 6.02 10.75 -5.49
C ASN A 108 6.91 9.50 -5.46
N LEU A 109 7.15 8.92 -6.63
CA LEU A 109 7.98 7.73 -6.80
C LEU A 109 9.42 7.94 -6.33
N GLN A 110 10.00 9.12 -6.51
CA GLN A 110 11.36 9.40 -6.08
C GLN A 110 11.49 9.25 -4.56
N LYS A 111 10.63 9.94 -3.77
CA LYS A 111 10.64 9.80 -2.31
C LYS A 111 10.31 8.38 -1.88
N GLY A 112 9.37 7.71 -2.57
CA GLY A 112 9.05 6.31 -2.30
C GLY A 112 10.26 5.41 -2.47
N TRP A 113 11.01 5.58 -3.55
CA TRP A 113 12.23 4.81 -3.81
C TRP A 113 13.33 5.11 -2.78
N GLU A 114 13.54 6.39 -2.44
CA GLU A 114 14.49 6.78 -1.39
C GLU A 114 14.19 6.09 -0.05
N VAL A 115 12.92 6.06 0.35
CA VAL A 115 12.45 5.39 1.58
C VAL A 115 12.65 3.88 1.51
N VAL A 116 12.22 3.23 0.43
CA VAL A 116 12.37 1.78 0.25
C VAL A 116 13.84 1.38 0.26
N LYS A 117 14.68 2.09 -0.50
CA LYS A 117 16.12 1.87 -0.55
C LYS A 117 16.78 2.06 0.81
N ALA A 118 16.45 3.15 1.52
CA ALA A 118 17.02 3.44 2.84
C ALA A 118 16.54 2.48 3.94
N SER A 119 15.37 1.84 3.76
CA SER A 119 14.90 0.81 4.70
C SER A 119 15.81 -0.40 4.73
N GLY A 120 16.46 -0.74 3.62
CA GLY A 120 17.31 -1.92 3.48
C GLY A 120 16.56 -3.24 3.56
N CYS A 121 15.23 -3.24 3.41
CA CYS A 121 14.40 -4.44 3.51
C CYS A 121 14.20 -5.09 2.14
N GLU A 122 14.40 -6.41 2.07
CA GLU A 122 14.16 -7.17 0.84
C GLU A 122 12.68 -7.18 0.46
N ASN A 123 11.81 -7.27 1.47
CA ASN A 123 10.35 -7.31 1.33
C ASN A 123 9.67 -5.92 1.26
N ALA A 124 10.43 -4.83 1.23
CA ALA A 124 9.90 -3.50 0.92
C ALA A 124 9.97 -3.27 -0.59
N MET A 125 8.85 -2.95 -1.20
CA MET A 125 8.73 -2.69 -2.64
C MET A 125 7.83 -1.49 -2.89
N LEU A 126 7.74 -1.03 -4.13
CA LEU A 126 6.89 0.08 -4.56
C LEU A 126 5.67 -0.43 -5.32
N ILE A 127 4.58 0.31 -5.20
CA ILE A 127 3.43 0.25 -6.10
C ILE A 127 3.54 1.44 -7.06
N LEU A 128 3.42 1.17 -8.35
CA LEU A 128 3.33 2.19 -9.39
C LEU A 128 1.86 2.39 -9.77
N ASP A 129 1.21 3.36 -9.15
CA ASP A 129 -0.11 3.82 -9.59
C ASP A 129 0.07 4.94 -10.64
N THR A 130 -0.45 4.74 -11.85
CA THR A 130 -0.28 5.68 -12.96
C THR A 130 -1.00 7.00 -12.72
N TRP A 131 -2.14 7.00 -12.02
CA TRP A 131 -2.85 8.22 -11.65
C TRP A 131 -2.04 9.06 -10.66
N HIS A 132 -1.53 8.42 -9.61
CA HIS A 132 -0.70 9.09 -8.61
C HIS A 132 0.59 9.63 -9.21
N TRP A 133 1.25 8.85 -10.07
CA TRP A 133 2.47 9.27 -10.72
C TRP A 133 2.28 10.49 -11.62
N VAL A 134 1.25 10.48 -12.49
CA VAL A 134 0.93 11.63 -13.36
C VAL A 134 0.56 12.85 -12.53
N ARG A 135 -0.13 12.70 -11.41
CA ARG A 135 -0.54 13.82 -10.54
C ARG A 135 0.58 14.36 -9.67
N ALA A 136 1.55 13.55 -9.31
CA ALA A 136 2.68 13.95 -8.47
C ALA A 136 3.68 14.85 -9.23
N ASN A 137 3.89 14.58 -10.52
CA ASN A 137 4.92 15.22 -11.32
C ASN A 137 4.35 15.78 -12.62
N GLN A 138 4.41 17.09 -12.78
CA GLN A 138 4.07 17.78 -14.02
C GLN A 138 5.23 18.69 -14.44
N PRO A 139 5.94 18.42 -15.54
CA PRO A 139 5.77 17.29 -16.48
C PRO A 139 6.12 15.93 -15.85
N ILE A 140 5.61 14.85 -16.46
CA ILE A 140 5.88 13.48 -16.00
C ILE A 140 7.38 13.20 -16.06
N ASP A 141 7.94 12.79 -14.91
CA ASP A 141 9.34 12.40 -14.82
C ASP A 141 9.48 10.90 -15.16
N LEU A 142 9.93 10.64 -16.38
CA LEU A 142 10.22 9.27 -16.85
C LEU A 142 11.58 8.76 -16.36
N ASP A 143 12.47 9.63 -15.92
CA ASP A 143 13.81 9.23 -15.53
C ASP A 143 13.82 8.54 -14.16
N VAL A 144 12.92 8.96 -13.27
CA VAL A 144 12.79 8.30 -11.95
C VAL A 144 12.54 6.80 -12.04
N ILE A 145 11.76 6.34 -13.06
CA ILE A 145 11.48 4.91 -13.24
C ILE A 145 12.74 4.13 -13.64
N LYS A 146 13.66 4.75 -14.37
CA LYS A 146 14.89 4.09 -14.79
C LYS A 146 15.83 3.79 -13.62
N ASP A 147 15.72 4.57 -12.55
CA ASP A 147 16.53 4.40 -11.34
C ASP A 147 15.96 3.33 -10.38
N ILE A 148 14.72 2.90 -10.60
CA ILE A 148 14.06 1.90 -9.77
C ILE A 148 14.25 0.51 -10.39
N PRO A 149 14.92 -0.44 -9.70
CA PRO A 149 15.00 -1.80 -10.18
C PRO A 149 13.61 -2.43 -10.38
N ALA A 150 13.40 -3.14 -11.49
CA ALA A 150 12.09 -3.69 -11.84
C ALA A 150 11.56 -4.68 -10.78
N ASP A 151 12.45 -5.40 -10.12
CA ASP A 151 12.12 -6.31 -9.01
C ASP A 151 11.73 -5.60 -7.71
N LYS A 152 11.84 -4.27 -7.68
CA LYS A 152 11.37 -3.43 -6.58
C LYS A 152 10.02 -2.75 -6.85
N ILE A 153 9.36 -3.07 -7.97
CA ILE A 153 7.97 -2.69 -8.26
C ILE A 153 7.12 -3.95 -8.15
N VAL A 154 6.31 -4.04 -7.08
CA VAL A 154 5.51 -5.24 -6.79
C VAL A 154 4.23 -5.28 -7.61
N SER A 155 3.63 -4.14 -7.91
CA SER A 155 2.42 -4.04 -8.73
C SER A 155 2.34 -2.72 -9.48
N ILE A 156 1.58 -2.74 -10.59
CA ILE A 156 1.28 -1.54 -11.39
C ILE A 156 -0.23 -1.40 -11.43
N GLN A 157 -0.73 -0.27 -10.93
CA GLN A 157 -2.14 0.09 -10.98
C GLN A 157 -2.35 1.04 -12.16
N ILE A 158 -3.14 0.60 -13.14
CA ILE A 158 -3.37 1.37 -14.38
C ILE A 158 -4.71 2.07 -14.26
N ASN A 159 -4.67 3.39 -14.31
CA ASN A 159 -5.83 4.27 -14.24
C ASN A 159 -5.78 5.30 -15.35
N ASP A 160 -6.94 5.72 -15.83
CA ASP A 160 -7.06 6.90 -16.68
C ASP A 160 -7.11 8.18 -15.83
N VAL A 161 -6.65 9.29 -16.42
CA VAL A 161 -6.52 10.57 -15.73
C VAL A 161 -6.89 11.72 -16.64
N TRP A 162 -7.67 12.65 -16.12
CA TRP A 162 -7.98 13.89 -16.85
C TRP A 162 -6.73 14.73 -17.07
N ASP A 163 -6.60 15.34 -18.24
CA ASP A 163 -5.49 16.26 -18.58
C ASP A 163 -5.40 17.44 -17.60
N ARG A 164 -6.52 17.83 -17.01
CA ARG A 164 -6.59 18.96 -16.09
C ARG A 164 -6.97 18.49 -14.70
N PRO A 165 -6.23 18.90 -13.66
CA PRO A 165 -6.64 18.66 -12.29
C PRO A 165 -7.93 19.45 -11.98
N TYR A 166 -8.83 18.86 -11.23
CA TYR A 166 -9.98 19.58 -10.67
C TYR A 166 -9.48 20.68 -9.72
N ALA A 167 -9.81 21.95 -9.99
CA ALA A 167 -9.34 23.10 -9.20
C ALA A 167 -9.74 23.08 -7.72
N LYS A 168 -10.77 22.31 -7.34
CA LYS A 168 -11.35 22.27 -5.98
C LYS A 168 -11.73 20.85 -5.54
N SER A 169 -11.20 19.83 -6.09
CA SER A 169 -11.58 18.47 -5.78
C SER A 169 -10.70 17.90 -4.68
N ILE A 170 -11.30 17.22 -3.71
CA ILE A 170 -10.62 16.29 -2.82
C ILE A 170 -10.04 15.10 -3.59
N LEU A 171 -10.41 14.98 -4.86
CA LEU A 171 -9.92 14.01 -5.84
C LEU A 171 -8.79 14.59 -6.70
N ARG A 172 -7.96 15.43 -6.13
CA ARG A 172 -6.77 15.95 -6.80
C ARG A 172 -5.78 14.86 -7.10
#